data_14e468d98a42d7ea5a2c780363b3d205
#
_entry.id   14e468d98a42d7ea5a2c780363b3d205
#
_cell.length_a   1.000
_cell.length_b   1.000
_cell.length_c   1.000
_cell.angle_alpha   90.00
_cell.angle_beta   90.00
_cell.angle_gamma   90.00
#
_symmetry.space_group_name_H-M   'P 1'
#
loop_
_entity.id
_entity.type
_entity.pdbx_description
1 polymer ?
#
loop_
_entity_poly.entity_id
_entity_poly.type
_entity_poly.pdbx_seq_one_letter_code
_entity_poly.pdbx_strand_id
1 'polypeptide(L)'
;MAESFAAEIAKSLLGKLGSLAVQEFCLAWGLEADLARLEERLSAINAVLSDAEKQQSRNDKIRLWLQTLREVLYDAEDVLDEFECETLRRQVVKTTGSTSSKVRRSLGLSSNMIAFRLRMGHKIKNIIERLAEISSLKSDFNLHEHPNDYSNVLHEEIVMNRSFESFFGLIGRDGDTERIINLLVEPLRDGDAHPLVLPMVGMGGLGKTALAKSVYDNEIVKAHFELKMEACVSDSFSLKLVVPKIIKSATGEICANLDEGELRQKLLTVLDGRKYLLVLDDVWNEDPQKWLLLKPLLSKGAFGSKILVTTRSQRVVEIMGTVTPYNLTLLGQRDCLSLFYKCAFKERQMELYPNLVEIVGGRNHWWWI
;
A
#
# COMPACT_ATOMS: atom_id res chain seq x y z
N MET A 1 12.50 -13.31 5.40
CA MET A 1 11.24 -12.59 5.26
C MET A 1 11.35 -11.26 5.98
N ALA A 2 12.01 -10.30 5.40
CA ALA A 2 12.05 -8.88 5.78
C ALA A 2 12.89 -8.12 4.75
N GLU A 3 12.71 -8.36 3.45
CA GLU A 3 13.75 -8.03 2.46
C GLU A 3 13.31 -7.06 1.37
N SER A 4 12.04 -6.58 1.41
CA SER A 4 11.50 -5.71 0.35
C SER A 4 11.27 -4.25 0.77
N PHE A 5 11.82 -3.80 1.91
CA PHE A 5 11.40 -2.52 2.51
C PHE A 5 12.24 -1.29 2.12
N ALA A 6 13.41 -1.43 1.53
CA ALA A 6 14.27 -0.28 1.25
C ALA A 6 13.66 0.65 0.19
N ALA A 7 13.08 0.10 -0.88
CA ALA A 7 12.44 0.87 -1.93
C ALA A 7 11.14 1.54 -1.45
N GLU A 8 10.35 0.88 -0.61
CA GLU A 8 9.14 1.47 -0.02
C GLU A 8 9.47 2.61 0.93
N ILE A 9 10.47 2.43 1.82
CA ILE A 9 10.92 3.48 2.73
C ILE A 9 11.43 4.68 1.92
N ALA A 10 12.25 4.46 0.89
CA ALA A 10 12.76 5.53 0.04
C ALA A 10 11.63 6.29 -0.66
N LYS A 11 10.61 5.60 -1.18
CA LYS A 11 9.42 6.23 -1.78
C LYS A 11 8.59 7.02 -0.75
N SER A 12 8.38 6.47 0.44
CA SER A 12 7.69 7.14 1.54
C SER A 12 8.41 8.43 1.94
N LEU A 13 9.75 8.38 2.07
CA LEU A 13 10.58 9.54 2.37
C LEU A 13 10.50 10.61 1.29
N LEU A 14 10.56 10.22 0.02
CA LEU A 14 10.40 11.17 -1.11
C LEU A 14 9.01 11.81 -1.11
N GLY A 15 7.96 11.06 -0.78
CA GLY A 15 6.61 11.58 -0.61
C GLY A 15 6.50 12.60 0.54
N LYS A 16 7.09 12.30 1.71
CA LYS A 16 7.14 13.21 2.86
C LYS A 16 7.94 14.49 2.53
N LEU A 17 9.09 14.39 1.85
CA LEU A 17 9.90 15.53 1.43
C LEU A 17 9.16 16.46 0.44
N GLY A 18 8.35 15.89 -0.46
CA GLY A 18 7.50 16.64 -1.40
C GLY A 18 6.25 17.27 -0.75
N SER A 19 5.96 16.99 0.53
CA SER A 19 4.79 17.54 1.19
C SER A 19 4.92 19.03 1.47
N LEU A 20 3.83 19.79 1.25
CA LEU A 20 3.78 21.24 1.52
C LEU A 20 4.16 21.59 2.96
N ALA A 21 3.79 20.76 3.92
CA ALA A 21 4.08 21.00 5.34
C ALA A 21 5.58 20.97 5.65
N VAL A 22 6.31 20.02 5.07
CA VAL A 22 7.78 19.91 5.22
C VAL A 22 8.46 21.03 4.47
N GLN A 23 8.00 21.38 3.27
CA GLN A 23 8.58 22.46 2.46
C GLN A 23 8.42 23.82 3.14
N GLU A 24 7.21 24.19 3.61
CA GLU A 24 6.96 25.44 4.35
C GLU A 24 7.79 25.52 5.63
N PHE A 25 7.90 24.40 6.35
CA PHE A 25 8.71 24.33 7.55
C PHE A 25 10.18 24.61 7.24
N CYS A 26 10.72 23.99 6.22
CA CYS A 26 12.13 24.12 5.83
C CYS A 26 12.47 25.48 5.28
N LEU A 27 11.55 26.11 4.54
CA LEU A 27 11.63 27.51 4.15
C LEU A 27 11.78 28.41 5.37
N ALA A 28 10.94 28.23 6.36
CA ALA A 28 10.98 29.00 7.61
C ALA A 28 12.29 28.82 8.41
N TRP A 29 13.02 27.74 8.18
CA TRP A 29 14.23 27.37 8.93
C TRP A 29 15.52 27.47 8.15
N GLY A 30 15.47 27.78 6.83
CA GLY A 30 16.62 27.90 5.95
C GLY A 30 17.37 26.57 5.76
N LEU A 31 16.66 25.45 5.67
CA LEU A 31 17.18 24.10 5.43
C LEU A 31 16.86 23.59 4.02
N GLU A 32 16.37 24.45 3.13
CA GLU A 32 15.91 24.11 1.77
C GLU A 32 17.02 23.44 0.95
N ALA A 33 18.24 23.98 1.00
CA ALA A 33 19.36 23.45 0.24
C ALA A 33 19.79 22.06 0.72
N ASP A 34 19.71 21.79 2.03
CA ASP A 34 20.06 20.49 2.59
C ASP A 34 18.97 19.44 2.26
N LEU A 35 17.70 19.86 2.23
CA LEU A 35 16.60 18.99 1.83
C LEU A 35 16.61 18.68 0.33
N ALA A 36 16.85 19.66 -0.51
CA ALA A 36 16.97 19.44 -1.96
C ALA A 36 18.08 18.42 -2.28
N ARG A 37 19.22 18.51 -1.56
CA ARG A 37 20.29 17.51 -1.69
C ARG A 37 19.90 16.14 -1.19
N LEU A 38 19.14 16.06 -0.10
CA LEU A 38 18.63 14.79 0.43
C LEU A 38 17.67 14.13 -0.56
N GLU A 39 16.75 14.91 -1.14
CA GLU A 39 15.81 14.47 -2.17
C GLU A 39 16.54 13.96 -3.43
N GLU A 40 17.54 14.70 -3.92
CA GLU A 40 18.36 14.29 -5.05
C GLU A 40 19.06 12.93 -4.78
N ARG A 41 19.66 12.77 -3.61
CA ARG A 41 20.35 11.53 -3.24
C ARG A 41 19.40 10.34 -3.08
N LEU A 42 18.27 10.56 -2.44
CA LEU A 42 17.23 9.52 -2.30
C LEU A 42 16.66 9.12 -3.67
N SER A 43 16.42 10.06 -4.57
CA SER A 43 15.96 9.79 -5.93
C SER A 43 16.96 8.95 -6.72
N ALA A 44 18.26 9.30 -6.65
CA ALA A 44 19.32 8.56 -7.32
C ALA A 44 19.48 7.13 -6.79
N ILE A 45 19.29 6.91 -5.48
CA ILE A 45 19.32 5.58 -4.86
C ILE A 45 18.05 4.81 -5.22
N ASN A 46 16.87 5.44 -5.16
CA ASN A 46 15.61 4.80 -5.50
C ASN A 46 15.59 4.25 -6.94
N ALA A 47 16.27 4.91 -7.87
CA ALA A 47 16.37 4.45 -9.26
C ALA A 47 17.05 3.08 -9.43
N VAL A 48 17.87 2.65 -8.49
CA VAL A 48 18.62 1.37 -8.55
C VAL A 48 18.15 0.33 -7.53
N LEU A 49 17.29 0.74 -6.58
CA LEU A 49 16.85 -0.16 -5.51
C LEU A 49 16.13 -1.40 -6.03
N SER A 50 15.27 -1.25 -7.01
CA SER A 50 14.54 -2.37 -7.62
C SER A 50 15.49 -3.42 -8.22
N ASP A 51 16.60 -3.01 -8.82
CA ASP A 51 17.60 -3.93 -9.38
C ASP A 51 18.41 -4.59 -8.26
N ALA A 52 18.82 -3.82 -7.25
CA ALA A 52 19.54 -4.34 -6.10
C ALA A 52 18.72 -5.38 -5.30
N GLU A 53 17.44 -5.11 -5.08
CA GLU A 53 16.53 -6.04 -4.38
C GLU A 53 16.37 -7.37 -5.15
N LYS A 54 16.36 -7.35 -6.48
CA LYS A 54 16.33 -8.58 -7.29
C LYS A 54 17.62 -9.40 -7.18
N GLN A 55 18.75 -8.72 -7.03
CA GLN A 55 20.07 -9.36 -6.99
C GLN A 55 20.48 -9.84 -5.58
N GLN A 56 19.83 -9.35 -4.50
CA GLN A 56 20.20 -9.64 -3.12
C GLN A 56 20.23 -11.14 -2.77
N SER A 57 19.36 -11.95 -3.38
CA SER A 57 19.30 -13.39 -3.14
C SER A 57 20.52 -14.16 -3.69
N ARG A 58 21.25 -13.53 -4.63
CA ARG A 58 22.39 -14.13 -5.32
C ARG A 58 23.72 -13.48 -4.95
N ASN A 59 23.71 -12.36 -4.26
CA ASN A 59 24.91 -11.57 -3.95
C ASN A 59 24.88 -11.05 -2.52
N ASP A 60 25.70 -11.65 -1.65
CA ASP A 60 25.81 -11.28 -0.24
C ASP A 60 26.28 -9.83 -0.02
N LYS A 61 27.08 -9.28 -0.94
CA LYS A 61 27.53 -7.89 -0.87
C LYS A 61 26.37 -6.92 -1.09
N ILE A 62 25.48 -7.21 -2.05
CA ILE A 62 24.27 -6.40 -2.30
C ILE A 62 23.33 -6.51 -1.10
N ARG A 63 23.19 -7.67 -0.49
CA ARG A 63 22.39 -7.84 0.71
C ARG A 63 22.89 -6.97 1.88
N LEU A 64 24.20 -6.95 2.10
CA LEU A 64 24.83 -6.11 3.13
C LEU A 64 24.66 -4.63 2.79
N TRP A 65 24.83 -4.23 1.54
CA TRP A 65 24.61 -2.87 1.06
C TRP A 65 23.18 -2.40 1.31
N LEU A 66 22.17 -3.23 0.98
CA LEU A 66 20.75 -2.96 1.26
C LEU A 66 20.45 -2.86 2.76
N GLN A 67 21.12 -3.65 3.60
CA GLN A 67 20.96 -3.58 5.05
C GLN A 67 21.51 -2.25 5.59
N THR A 68 22.71 -1.84 5.17
CA THR A 68 23.31 -0.55 5.57
C THR A 68 22.46 0.63 5.07
N LEU A 69 21.94 0.54 3.84
CA LEU A 69 21.07 1.56 3.29
C LEU A 69 19.78 1.70 4.12
N ARG A 70 19.15 0.59 4.52
CA ARG A 70 17.96 0.61 5.37
C ARG A 70 18.14 1.39 6.66
N GLU A 71 19.28 1.19 7.34
CA GLU A 71 19.59 1.92 8.57
C GLU A 71 19.62 3.43 8.32
N VAL A 72 20.21 3.86 7.20
CA VAL A 72 20.26 5.29 6.85
C VAL A 72 18.87 5.83 6.46
N LEU A 73 18.04 5.03 5.79
CA LEU A 73 16.67 5.42 5.46
C LEU A 73 15.80 5.59 6.71
N TYR A 74 15.93 4.72 7.70
CA TYR A 74 15.24 4.88 8.99
C TYR A 74 15.72 6.12 9.75
N ASP A 75 17.03 6.40 9.78
CA ASP A 75 17.55 7.65 10.36
C ASP A 75 16.97 8.89 9.65
N ALA A 76 16.76 8.81 8.34
CA ALA A 76 16.13 9.89 7.57
C ALA A 76 14.62 10.04 7.90
N GLU A 77 13.92 8.93 8.12
CA GLU A 77 12.53 8.93 8.54
C GLU A 77 12.38 9.58 9.92
N ASP A 78 13.20 9.21 10.88
CA ASP A 78 13.22 9.78 12.22
C ASP A 78 13.43 11.31 12.19
N VAL A 79 14.28 11.79 11.29
CA VAL A 79 14.53 13.24 11.12
C VAL A 79 13.28 13.95 10.58
N LEU A 80 12.60 13.37 9.59
CA LEU A 80 11.36 13.96 9.05
C LEU A 80 10.22 13.94 10.08
N ASP A 81 10.11 12.88 10.86
CA ASP A 81 9.13 12.78 11.94
C ASP A 81 9.40 13.80 13.06
N GLU A 82 10.67 14.09 13.39
CA GLU A 82 11.01 15.19 14.30
C GLU A 82 10.54 16.57 13.77
N PHE A 83 10.60 16.79 12.43
CA PHE A 83 10.04 18.00 11.81
C PHE A 83 8.52 18.08 11.96
N GLU A 84 7.83 16.99 11.66
CA GLU A 84 6.37 16.95 11.80
C GLU A 84 5.92 17.18 13.25
N CYS A 85 6.58 16.51 14.21
CA CYS A 85 6.31 16.70 15.63
C CYS A 85 6.51 18.16 16.10
N GLU A 86 7.59 18.82 15.67
CA GLU A 86 7.84 20.22 16.03
C GLU A 86 6.83 21.17 15.37
N THR A 87 6.38 20.86 14.14
CA THR A 87 5.34 21.63 13.45
C THR A 87 4.02 21.55 14.20
N LEU A 88 3.59 20.35 14.56
CA LEU A 88 2.37 20.12 15.34
C LEU A 88 2.43 20.75 16.72
N ARG A 89 3.56 20.64 17.42
CA ARG A 89 3.79 21.29 18.70
C ARG A 89 3.58 22.81 18.64
N ARG A 90 4.03 23.45 17.57
CA ARG A 90 3.87 24.89 17.36
C ARG A 90 2.43 25.28 17.04
N GLN A 91 1.74 24.48 16.26
CA GLN A 91 0.32 24.70 15.99
C GLN A 91 -0.51 24.66 17.29
N VAL A 92 -0.28 23.67 18.16
CA VAL A 92 -0.94 23.54 19.46
C VAL A 92 -0.61 24.74 20.37
N VAL A 93 0.63 25.19 20.39
CA VAL A 93 1.05 26.37 21.20
C VAL A 93 0.41 27.66 20.71
N LYS A 94 0.16 27.82 19.40
CA LYS A 94 -0.53 28.97 18.83
C LYS A 94 -2.03 29.04 19.22
N THR A 95 -2.67 27.87 19.35
CA THR A 95 -4.11 27.78 19.60
C THR A 95 -4.48 27.87 21.08
N THR A 96 -3.59 27.54 22.03
CA THR A 96 -3.90 27.40 23.46
C THR A 96 -3.36 28.50 24.37
N GLY A 97 -2.72 29.55 23.86
CA GLY A 97 -1.97 30.53 24.68
C GLY A 97 -2.72 31.80 25.08
N SER A 98 -2.86 32.05 26.38
CA SER A 98 -3.22 33.37 26.98
C SER A 98 -2.10 34.41 26.78
N THR A 99 -2.48 35.70 26.68
CA THR A 99 -1.61 36.84 26.28
C THR A 99 -0.35 37.03 27.14
N SER A 100 -0.40 36.77 28.45
CA SER A 100 0.75 36.95 29.35
C SER A 100 1.81 35.83 29.25
N SER A 101 1.42 34.67 28.83
CA SER A 101 2.35 33.54 28.58
C SER A 101 3.07 33.65 27.24
N LYS A 102 2.56 34.44 26.29
CA LYS A 102 3.17 34.65 24.96
C LYS A 102 4.49 35.42 25.01
N VAL A 103 4.58 36.43 25.88
CA VAL A 103 5.81 37.25 26.01
C VAL A 103 6.96 36.45 26.67
N ARG A 104 6.66 35.65 27.68
CA ARG A 104 7.67 34.80 28.36
C ARG A 104 8.19 33.65 27.49
N ARG A 105 7.38 33.13 26.56
CA ARG A 105 7.73 32.10 25.61
C ARG A 105 8.52 32.66 24.42
N SER A 106 8.30 33.90 24.02
CA SER A 106 9.04 34.54 22.91
C SER A 106 10.54 34.63 23.15
N LEU A 107 10.95 34.87 24.38
CA LEU A 107 12.37 34.96 24.78
C LEU A 107 13.05 33.58 24.94
N GLY A 108 12.30 32.55 25.35
CA GLY A 108 12.81 31.16 25.45
C GLY A 108 12.77 30.38 24.12
N LEU A 109 11.89 30.76 23.19
CA LEU A 109 11.77 30.10 21.89
C LEU A 109 12.96 30.38 20.95
N SER A 110 13.62 31.56 21.08
CA SER A 110 14.71 31.94 20.18
C SER A 110 15.94 31.04 20.35
N SER A 111 16.36 30.73 21.57
CA SER A 111 17.54 29.88 21.81
C SER A 111 17.25 28.41 21.50
N ASN A 112 16.02 27.92 21.80
CA ASN A 112 15.59 26.57 21.45
C ASN A 112 15.45 26.41 19.92
N MET A 113 15.06 27.46 19.22
CA MET A 113 14.96 27.45 17.76
C MET A 113 16.33 27.25 17.10
N ILE A 114 17.32 28.03 17.49
CA ILE A 114 18.67 27.93 16.94
C ILE A 114 19.28 26.57 17.22
N ALA A 115 19.13 26.07 18.44
CA ALA A 115 19.62 24.75 18.83
C ALA A 115 18.95 23.61 18.04
N PHE A 116 17.63 23.69 17.82
CA PHE A 116 16.90 22.72 16.99
C PHE A 116 17.39 22.75 15.54
N ARG A 117 17.49 23.95 14.94
CA ARG A 117 17.99 24.13 13.57
C ARG A 117 19.38 23.54 13.37
N LEU A 118 20.32 23.86 14.29
CA LEU A 118 21.68 23.33 14.21
C LEU A 118 21.71 21.81 14.33
N ARG A 119 20.93 21.25 15.27
CA ARG A 119 20.84 19.80 15.46
C ARG A 119 20.28 19.11 14.22
N MET A 120 19.19 19.64 13.64
CA MET A 120 18.58 19.05 12.45
C MET A 120 19.48 19.19 11.22
N GLY A 121 20.12 20.35 11.02
CA GLY A 121 21.07 20.53 9.95
C GLY A 121 22.25 19.55 10.04
N HIS A 122 22.76 19.26 11.24
CA HIS A 122 23.79 18.23 11.42
C HIS A 122 23.29 16.82 11.12
N LYS A 123 22.08 16.46 11.57
CA LYS A 123 21.47 15.16 11.26
C LYS A 123 21.31 14.95 9.75
N ILE A 124 20.74 15.95 9.05
CA ILE A 124 20.53 15.89 7.59
C ILE A 124 21.87 15.75 6.84
N LYS A 125 22.89 16.54 7.22
CA LYS A 125 24.21 16.45 6.60
C LYS A 125 24.83 15.07 6.78
N ASN A 126 24.76 14.51 7.98
CA ASN A 126 25.25 13.15 8.26
C ASN A 126 24.56 12.11 7.38
N ILE A 127 23.24 12.21 7.23
CA ILE A 127 22.46 11.33 6.36
C ILE A 127 22.89 11.48 4.90
N ILE A 128 23.06 12.71 4.41
CA ILE A 128 23.51 12.99 3.03
C ILE A 128 24.91 12.38 2.78
N GLU A 129 25.83 12.52 3.72
CA GLU A 129 27.17 11.95 3.64
C GLU A 129 27.14 10.42 3.58
N ARG A 130 26.37 9.77 4.46
CA ARG A 130 26.21 8.32 4.47
C ARG A 130 25.52 7.81 3.20
N LEU A 131 24.51 8.53 2.70
CA LEU A 131 23.86 8.19 1.40
C LEU A 131 24.83 8.37 0.23
N ALA A 132 25.72 9.36 0.28
CA ALA A 132 26.76 9.55 -0.74
C ALA A 132 27.77 8.40 -0.75
N GLU A 133 28.22 7.94 0.42
CA GLU A 133 29.10 6.78 0.56
C GLU A 133 28.45 5.50 0.02
N ILE A 134 27.19 5.25 0.40
CA ILE A 134 26.41 4.11 -0.08
C ILE A 134 26.20 4.19 -1.60
N SER A 135 25.90 5.39 -2.13
CA SER A 135 25.72 5.61 -3.56
C SER A 135 27.01 5.41 -4.36
N SER A 136 28.19 5.70 -3.80
CA SER A 136 29.48 5.47 -4.46
C SER A 136 29.77 4.00 -4.73
N LEU A 137 29.26 3.10 -3.89
CA LEU A 137 29.38 1.64 -4.06
C LEU A 137 28.48 1.06 -5.15
N LYS A 138 27.54 1.85 -5.69
CA LYS A 138 26.60 1.45 -6.75
C LYS A 138 27.33 0.92 -8.00
N SER A 139 28.42 1.57 -8.41
CA SER A 139 29.22 1.19 -9.57
C SER A 139 29.88 -0.19 -9.43
N ASP A 140 30.22 -0.56 -8.20
CA ASP A 140 30.90 -1.84 -7.93
C ASP A 140 29.97 -3.05 -8.06
N PHE A 141 28.67 -2.82 -8.08
CA PHE A 141 27.64 -3.87 -8.16
C PHE A 141 26.99 -3.99 -9.54
N ASN A 142 27.39 -3.19 -10.53
CA ASN A 142 26.77 -3.15 -11.86
C ASN A 142 25.25 -2.97 -11.80
N LEU A 143 24.77 -2.15 -10.89
CA LEU A 143 23.34 -1.85 -10.75
C LEU A 143 22.87 -0.94 -11.89
N HIS A 144 21.83 -1.34 -12.58
CA HIS A 144 21.26 -0.61 -13.70
C HIS A 144 20.20 0.37 -13.21
N GLU A 145 20.26 1.61 -13.72
CA GLU A 145 19.18 2.59 -13.56
C GLU A 145 18.03 2.19 -14.48
N HIS A 146 16.91 1.83 -13.87
CA HIS A 146 15.67 1.71 -14.60
C HIS A 146 14.92 3.04 -14.51
N PRO A 147 14.72 3.79 -15.60
CA PRO A 147 13.73 4.84 -15.62
C PRO A 147 12.38 4.19 -15.29
N ASN A 148 11.58 4.85 -14.43
CA ASN A 148 10.29 4.39 -13.89
C ASN A 148 9.50 3.55 -14.91
N ASP A 149 9.80 2.26 -14.97
CA ASP A 149 9.13 1.35 -15.90
C ASP A 149 7.94 0.73 -15.17
N TYR A 150 6.74 1.07 -15.60
CA TYR A 150 5.48 0.55 -15.08
C TYR A 150 5.39 -0.99 -15.07
N SER A 151 6.27 -1.67 -15.81
CA SER A 151 6.36 -3.13 -15.83
C SER A 151 6.87 -3.74 -14.52
N ASN A 152 7.65 -3.02 -13.72
CA ASN A 152 8.21 -3.52 -12.47
C ASN A 152 7.19 -3.52 -11.32
N VAL A 153 6.30 -2.51 -11.27
CA VAL A 153 5.20 -2.45 -10.26
C VAL A 153 4.29 -3.69 -10.40
N LEU A 154 4.01 -4.11 -11.63
CA LEU A 154 3.19 -5.29 -11.90
C LEU A 154 3.86 -6.61 -11.48
N HIS A 155 5.19 -6.67 -11.52
CA HIS A 155 5.92 -7.88 -11.15
C HIS A 155 6.09 -8.02 -9.63
N GLU A 156 6.32 -6.92 -8.92
CA GLU A 156 6.43 -6.89 -7.46
C GLU A 156 5.09 -7.19 -6.78
N GLU A 157 3.98 -6.64 -7.26
CA GLU A 157 2.64 -6.98 -6.77
C GLU A 157 2.32 -8.48 -6.93
N ILE A 158 2.74 -9.09 -8.05
CA ILE A 158 2.50 -10.52 -8.30
C ILE A 158 3.35 -11.40 -7.37
N VAL A 159 4.59 -11.03 -7.10
CA VAL A 159 5.50 -11.80 -6.23
C VAL A 159 5.09 -11.65 -4.76
N MET A 160 4.73 -10.44 -4.32
CA MET A 160 4.25 -10.19 -2.96
C MET A 160 2.93 -10.92 -2.67
N ASN A 161 1.97 -10.86 -3.59
CA ASN A 161 0.71 -11.57 -3.45
C ASN A 161 0.91 -13.09 -3.42
N ARG A 162 1.77 -13.66 -4.27
CA ARG A 162 2.04 -15.10 -4.29
C ARG A 162 2.76 -15.62 -3.05
N SER A 163 3.67 -14.86 -2.45
CA SER A 163 4.42 -15.31 -1.26
C SER A 163 3.57 -15.32 0.03
N PHE A 164 2.57 -14.46 0.13
CA PHE A 164 1.61 -14.51 1.24
C PHE A 164 0.59 -15.65 1.13
N GLU A 165 0.26 -16.06 -0.09
CA GLU A 165 -0.81 -17.02 -0.38
C GLU A 165 -0.49 -18.46 -0.05
N SER A 166 0.75 -18.86 -0.18
CA SER A 166 1.12 -20.27 0.03
C SER A 166 1.28 -20.65 1.49
N PHE A 167 1.32 -19.69 2.43
CA PHE A 167 1.70 -19.98 3.81
C PHE A 167 0.55 -20.01 4.82
N PHE A 168 -0.52 -19.23 4.63
CA PHE A 168 -1.51 -19.06 5.70
C PHE A 168 -2.94 -19.14 5.15
N GLY A 169 -3.56 -20.31 5.17
CA GLY A 169 -5.00 -20.41 4.88
C GLY A 169 -5.80 -19.38 5.68
N LEU A 170 -6.89 -18.91 5.11
CA LEU A 170 -7.77 -17.91 5.71
C LEU A 170 -8.33 -18.48 7.02
N ILE A 171 -8.05 -17.83 8.16
CA ILE A 171 -8.49 -18.27 9.49
C ILE A 171 -9.64 -17.40 9.94
N GLY A 172 -10.73 -18.02 10.42
CA GLY A 172 -11.85 -17.33 11.04
C GLY A 172 -12.72 -16.51 10.09
N ARG A 173 -12.61 -16.73 8.76
CA ARG A 173 -13.35 -16.01 7.72
C ARG A 173 -14.29 -16.88 6.89
N ASP A 174 -14.50 -18.12 7.28
CA ASP A 174 -15.36 -19.07 6.54
C ASP A 174 -16.77 -18.51 6.34
N GLY A 175 -17.37 -17.99 7.41
CA GLY A 175 -18.70 -17.39 7.35
C GLY A 175 -18.75 -16.10 6.51
N ASP A 176 -17.68 -15.29 6.52
CA ASP A 176 -17.57 -14.10 5.65
C ASP A 176 -17.44 -14.53 4.18
N THR A 177 -16.59 -15.55 3.93
CA THR A 177 -16.38 -16.11 2.59
C THR A 177 -17.71 -16.64 2.00
N GLU A 178 -18.44 -17.45 2.74
CA GLU A 178 -19.72 -18.01 2.31
C GLU A 178 -20.76 -16.92 2.00
N ARG A 179 -20.87 -15.90 2.87
CA ARG A 179 -21.81 -14.79 2.65
C ARG A 179 -21.48 -13.99 1.39
N ILE A 180 -20.21 -13.69 1.14
CA ILE A 180 -19.80 -12.94 -0.05
C ILE A 180 -20.02 -13.78 -1.29
N ILE A 181 -19.70 -15.07 -1.27
CA ILE A 181 -19.99 -15.98 -2.38
C ILE A 181 -21.48 -15.97 -2.71
N ASN A 182 -22.34 -16.12 -1.70
CA ASN A 182 -23.80 -16.10 -1.90
C ASN A 182 -24.27 -14.80 -2.55
N LEU A 183 -23.75 -13.63 -2.10
CA LEU A 183 -24.05 -12.33 -2.71
C LEU A 183 -23.57 -12.24 -4.18
N LEU A 184 -22.44 -12.88 -4.50
CA LEU A 184 -21.88 -12.86 -5.85
C LEU A 184 -22.60 -13.83 -6.80
N VAL A 185 -23.12 -14.95 -6.34
CA VAL A 185 -23.80 -15.92 -7.20
C VAL A 185 -25.33 -15.70 -7.25
N GLU A 186 -25.89 -14.89 -6.36
CA GLU A 186 -27.32 -14.55 -6.37
C GLU A 186 -27.70 -13.93 -7.73
N PRO A 187 -28.77 -14.44 -8.39
CA PRO A 187 -29.23 -13.89 -9.66
C PRO A 187 -29.65 -12.43 -9.53
N LEU A 188 -29.31 -11.61 -10.52
CA LEU A 188 -29.81 -10.24 -10.63
C LEU A 188 -31.28 -10.26 -11.00
N ARG A 189 -32.06 -9.31 -10.45
CA ARG A 189 -33.46 -9.06 -10.76
C ARG A 189 -33.58 -8.03 -11.87
N ASP A 190 -34.74 -8.00 -12.55
CA ASP A 190 -35.03 -6.94 -13.50
C ASP A 190 -35.01 -5.58 -12.77
N GLY A 191 -34.18 -4.66 -13.28
CA GLY A 191 -33.98 -3.34 -12.70
C GLY A 191 -32.75 -3.21 -11.79
N ASP A 192 -32.06 -4.29 -11.49
CA ASP A 192 -30.76 -4.21 -10.76
C ASP A 192 -29.67 -3.54 -11.61
N ALA A 193 -28.73 -2.92 -10.93
CA ALA A 193 -27.59 -2.29 -11.59
C ALA A 193 -26.73 -3.34 -12.32
N HIS A 194 -26.24 -2.99 -13.51
CA HIS A 194 -25.35 -3.84 -14.29
C HIS A 194 -24.11 -3.06 -14.75
N PRO A 195 -22.89 -3.55 -14.44
CA PRO A 195 -22.60 -4.64 -13.48
C PRO A 195 -22.96 -4.26 -12.05
N LEU A 196 -23.33 -5.28 -11.25
CA LEU A 196 -23.53 -5.08 -9.81
C LEU A 196 -22.18 -4.90 -9.13
N VAL A 197 -22.04 -3.84 -8.31
CA VAL A 197 -20.81 -3.55 -7.56
C VAL A 197 -21.06 -3.79 -6.08
N LEU A 198 -20.37 -4.79 -5.51
CA LEU A 198 -20.40 -5.13 -4.10
C LEU A 198 -19.14 -4.57 -3.42
N PRO A 199 -19.24 -3.48 -2.64
CA PRO A 199 -18.13 -2.99 -1.85
C PRO A 199 -17.91 -3.86 -0.61
N MET A 200 -16.67 -4.24 -0.33
CA MET A 200 -16.20 -4.80 0.93
C MET A 200 -15.37 -3.74 1.65
N VAL A 201 -15.89 -3.23 2.75
CA VAL A 201 -15.28 -2.12 3.48
C VAL A 201 -14.82 -2.56 4.88
N GLY A 202 -13.72 -1.99 5.35
CA GLY A 202 -13.19 -2.24 6.68
C GLY A 202 -11.80 -1.65 6.87
N MET A 203 -11.34 -1.58 8.11
CA MET A 203 -10.02 -1.04 8.46
C MET A 203 -8.88 -1.76 7.73
N GLY A 204 -7.70 -1.13 7.70
CA GLY A 204 -6.45 -1.76 7.28
C GLY A 204 -6.16 -3.02 8.11
N GLY A 205 -5.53 -4.03 7.52
CA GLY A 205 -5.15 -5.25 8.25
C GLY A 205 -6.27 -6.26 8.54
N LEU A 206 -7.54 -5.97 8.28
CA LEU A 206 -8.65 -6.90 8.51
C LEU A 206 -8.66 -8.14 7.61
N GLY A 207 -7.78 -8.19 6.60
CA GLY A 207 -7.72 -9.31 5.66
C GLY A 207 -8.69 -9.21 4.48
N LYS A 208 -9.13 -8.00 4.07
CA LYS A 208 -10.02 -7.80 2.92
C LYS A 208 -9.47 -8.42 1.64
N THR A 209 -8.21 -8.14 1.31
CA THR A 209 -7.51 -8.70 0.15
C THR A 209 -7.46 -10.24 0.21
N ALA A 210 -7.10 -10.80 1.37
CA ALA A 210 -7.05 -12.26 1.56
C ALA A 210 -8.43 -12.89 1.40
N LEU A 211 -9.48 -12.25 1.93
CA LEU A 211 -10.86 -12.70 1.79
C LEU A 211 -11.35 -12.60 0.33
N ALA A 212 -11.10 -11.48 -0.34
CA ALA A 212 -11.45 -11.29 -1.76
C ALA A 212 -10.80 -12.36 -2.63
N LYS A 213 -9.55 -12.72 -2.33
CA LYS A 213 -8.83 -13.75 -3.05
C LYS A 213 -9.37 -15.14 -2.76
N SER A 214 -9.66 -15.48 -1.50
CA SER A 214 -10.31 -16.74 -1.15
C SER A 214 -11.66 -16.90 -1.88
N VAL A 215 -12.43 -15.83 -1.99
CA VAL A 215 -13.68 -15.80 -2.77
C VAL A 215 -13.41 -15.99 -4.26
N TYR A 216 -12.41 -15.27 -4.81
CA TYR A 216 -12.02 -15.37 -6.21
C TYR A 216 -11.59 -16.79 -6.60
N ASP A 217 -10.88 -17.50 -5.73
CA ASP A 217 -10.39 -18.85 -5.97
C ASP A 217 -11.40 -19.95 -5.65
N ASN A 218 -12.56 -19.59 -5.12
CA ASN A 218 -13.58 -20.57 -4.76
C ASN A 218 -14.20 -21.26 -5.99
N GLU A 219 -14.43 -22.57 -5.91
CA GLU A 219 -14.93 -23.38 -7.01
C GLU A 219 -16.35 -23.00 -7.46
N ILE A 220 -17.21 -22.56 -6.52
CA ILE A 220 -18.57 -22.09 -6.87
C ILE A 220 -18.48 -20.82 -7.72
N VAL A 221 -17.59 -19.90 -7.36
CA VAL A 221 -17.34 -18.66 -8.10
C VAL A 221 -16.72 -18.97 -9.46
N LYS A 222 -15.76 -19.90 -9.53
CA LYS A 222 -15.17 -20.35 -10.80
C LYS A 222 -16.20 -20.94 -11.77
N ALA A 223 -17.14 -21.71 -11.24
CA ALA A 223 -18.20 -22.32 -12.05
C ALA A 223 -19.28 -21.31 -12.48
N HIS A 224 -19.46 -20.21 -11.73
CA HIS A 224 -20.54 -19.26 -11.95
C HIS A 224 -20.22 -18.17 -12.99
N PHE A 225 -18.92 -17.78 -13.09
CA PHE A 225 -18.45 -16.72 -13.99
C PHE A 225 -17.57 -17.30 -15.08
N GLU A 226 -17.85 -16.93 -16.33
CA GLU A 226 -17.08 -17.36 -17.51
C GLU A 226 -15.68 -16.70 -17.54
N LEU A 227 -15.59 -15.48 -17.02
CA LEU A 227 -14.37 -14.70 -16.97
C LEU A 227 -14.14 -14.17 -15.56
N LYS A 228 -12.94 -14.36 -15.03
CA LYS A 228 -12.55 -13.79 -13.76
C LYS A 228 -11.32 -12.91 -13.95
N MET A 229 -11.35 -11.74 -13.35
CA MET A 229 -10.31 -10.73 -13.45
C MET A 229 -10.03 -10.11 -12.09
N GLU A 230 -8.78 -9.77 -11.85
CA GLU A 230 -8.37 -9.03 -10.67
C GLU A 230 -7.45 -7.88 -11.05
N ALA A 231 -7.57 -6.75 -10.35
CA ALA A 231 -6.68 -5.61 -10.49
C ALA A 231 -6.51 -4.91 -9.15
N CYS A 232 -5.29 -4.79 -8.68
CA CYS A 232 -4.98 -3.93 -7.55
C CYS A 232 -4.96 -2.48 -8.01
N VAL A 233 -5.69 -1.62 -7.30
CA VAL A 233 -5.90 -0.22 -7.64
C VAL A 233 -5.25 0.64 -6.57
N SER A 234 -4.00 1.04 -6.80
CA SER A 234 -3.28 1.97 -5.93
C SER A 234 -3.83 3.41 -6.02
N ASP A 235 -3.26 4.34 -5.25
CA ASP A 235 -3.69 5.75 -5.11
C ASP A 235 -3.98 6.48 -6.44
N SER A 236 -3.28 6.12 -7.52
CA SER A 236 -3.48 6.72 -8.83
C SER A 236 -4.45 5.90 -9.69
N PHE A 237 -5.76 6.08 -9.48
CA PHE A 237 -6.78 5.51 -10.34
C PHE A 237 -6.80 6.26 -11.68
N SER A 238 -6.33 5.62 -12.75
CA SER A 238 -6.50 6.10 -14.14
C SER A 238 -6.77 4.93 -15.08
N LEU A 239 -7.48 5.18 -16.19
CA LEU A 239 -7.75 4.12 -17.17
C LEU A 239 -6.46 3.48 -17.70
N LYS A 240 -5.42 4.30 -17.94
CA LYS A 240 -4.12 3.81 -18.41
C LYS A 240 -3.41 2.86 -17.43
N LEU A 241 -3.73 2.92 -16.14
CA LEU A 241 -3.15 2.07 -15.12
C LEU A 241 -4.02 0.85 -14.79
N VAL A 242 -5.33 1.03 -14.72
CA VAL A 242 -6.26 -0.03 -14.28
C VAL A 242 -6.63 -0.97 -15.43
N VAL A 243 -6.91 -0.43 -16.63
CA VAL A 243 -7.35 -1.25 -17.77
C VAL A 243 -6.30 -2.27 -18.23
N PRO A 244 -5.00 -1.95 -18.33
CA PRO A 244 -3.98 -2.97 -18.64
C PRO A 244 -3.91 -4.10 -17.62
N LYS A 245 -4.10 -3.81 -16.32
CA LYS A 245 -4.12 -4.83 -15.27
C LYS A 245 -5.31 -5.77 -15.46
N ILE A 246 -6.50 -5.23 -15.74
CA ILE A 246 -7.72 -6.00 -16.02
C ILE A 246 -7.53 -6.90 -17.24
N ILE A 247 -7.03 -6.35 -18.35
CA ILE A 247 -6.78 -7.12 -19.59
C ILE A 247 -5.76 -8.22 -19.34
N LYS A 248 -4.65 -7.92 -18.66
CA LYS A 248 -3.63 -8.89 -18.31
C LYS A 248 -4.19 -10.02 -17.46
N SER A 249 -5.02 -9.71 -16.47
CA SER A 249 -5.67 -10.71 -15.64
C SER A 249 -6.63 -11.61 -16.45
N ALA A 250 -7.32 -11.03 -17.44
CA ALA A 250 -8.26 -11.75 -18.29
C ALA A 250 -7.60 -12.65 -19.33
N THR A 251 -6.50 -12.20 -19.95
CA THR A 251 -5.92 -12.81 -21.15
C THR A 251 -4.49 -13.31 -20.99
N GLY A 252 -3.80 -12.88 -19.91
CA GLY A 252 -2.36 -13.09 -19.73
C GLY A 252 -1.47 -12.16 -20.57
N GLU A 253 -2.06 -11.33 -21.46
CA GLU A 253 -1.29 -10.47 -22.35
C GLU A 253 -0.89 -9.14 -21.69
N ILE A 254 0.35 -8.69 -21.95
CA ILE A 254 0.87 -7.42 -21.45
C ILE A 254 0.57 -6.31 -22.48
N CYS A 255 -0.09 -5.24 -22.04
CA CYS A 255 -0.50 -4.10 -22.85
C CYS A 255 0.44 -2.88 -22.66
N ALA A 256 1.75 -3.06 -22.80
CA ALA A 256 2.75 -2.05 -22.43
C ALA A 256 2.75 -0.79 -23.33
N ASN A 257 2.36 -0.87 -24.60
CA ASN A 257 2.52 0.21 -25.57
C ASN A 257 1.20 0.66 -26.23
N LEU A 258 0.06 0.29 -25.66
CA LEU A 258 -1.25 0.67 -26.21
C LEU A 258 -1.65 2.06 -25.71
N ASP A 259 -2.23 2.86 -26.62
CA ASP A 259 -2.87 4.10 -26.22
C ASP A 259 -4.20 3.87 -25.49
N GLU A 260 -4.80 4.94 -24.95
CA GLU A 260 -6.04 4.80 -24.16
C GLU A 260 -7.21 4.32 -25.01
N GLY A 261 -7.27 4.67 -26.29
CA GLY A 261 -8.29 4.23 -27.23
C GLY A 261 -8.19 2.73 -27.51
N GLU A 262 -6.96 2.27 -27.77
CA GLU A 262 -6.67 0.85 -28.00
C GLU A 262 -6.96 0.00 -26.76
N LEU A 263 -6.59 0.49 -25.57
CA LEU A 263 -6.89 -0.16 -24.29
C LEU A 263 -8.40 -0.30 -24.06
N ARG A 264 -9.16 0.76 -24.33
CA ARG A 264 -10.63 0.73 -24.24
C ARG A 264 -11.22 -0.31 -25.19
N GLN A 265 -10.81 -0.28 -26.46
CA GLN A 265 -11.31 -1.22 -27.47
C GLN A 265 -10.99 -2.67 -27.12
N LYS A 266 -9.76 -2.93 -26.65
CA LYS A 266 -9.32 -4.26 -26.22
C LYS A 266 -10.12 -4.76 -25.02
N LEU A 267 -10.35 -3.91 -24.01
CA LEU A 267 -11.18 -4.27 -22.85
C LEU A 267 -12.62 -4.62 -23.28
N LEU A 268 -13.22 -3.81 -24.15
CA LEU A 268 -14.56 -4.08 -24.68
C LEU A 268 -14.63 -5.44 -25.39
N THR A 269 -13.64 -5.78 -26.20
CA THR A 269 -13.55 -7.10 -26.88
C THR A 269 -13.41 -8.25 -25.89
N VAL A 270 -12.63 -8.06 -24.82
CA VAL A 270 -12.43 -9.09 -23.77
C VAL A 270 -13.71 -9.36 -23.00
N LEU A 271 -14.51 -8.33 -22.73
CA LEU A 271 -15.73 -8.43 -21.92
C LEU A 271 -16.98 -8.82 -22.73
N ASP A 272 -16.95 -8.65 -24.07
CA ASP A 272 -18.12 -8.74 -24.91
C ASP A 272 -18.88 -10.07 -24.77
N GLY A 273 -20.11 -9.96 -24.32
CA GLY A 273 -21.04 -11.10 -24.14
C GLY A 273 -20.66 -12.09 -23.04
N ARG A 274 -19.59 -11.84 -22.25
CA ARG A 274 -19.14 -12.74 -21.19
C ARG A 274 -19.66 -12.31 -19.82
N LYS A 275 -20.14 -13.28 -19.05
CA LYS A 275 -20.47 -13.09 -17.63
C LYS A 275 -19.18 -13.12 -16.80
N TYR A 276 -18.85 -12.01 -16.18
CA TYR A 276 -17.57 -11.88 -15.49
C TYR A 276 -17.69 -11.51 -14.00
N LEU A 277 -16.67 -11.87 -13.23
CA LEU A 277 -16.32 -11.30 -11.93
C LEU A 277 -15.03 -10.49 -12.06
N LEU A 278 -15.10 -9.22 -11.66
CA LEU A 278 -13.92 -8.36 -11.51
C LEU A 278 -13.69 -8.04 -10.04
N VAL A 279 -12.49 -8.33 -9.53
CA VAL A 279 -12.05 -7.89 -8.21
C VAL A 279 -11.17 -6.67 -8.37
N LEU A 280 -11.61 -5.53 -7.81
CA LEU A 280 -10.82 -4.31 -7.68
C LEU A 280 -10.34 -4.20 -6.24
N ASP A 281 -9.06 -4.51 -6.02
CA ASP A 281 -8.51 -4.57 -4.68
C ASP A 281 -7.84 -3.26 -4.28
N ASP A 282 -7.99 -2.90 -3.00
CA ASP A 282 -7.42 -1.74 -2.31
C ASP A 282 -7.67 -0.41 -3.03
N VAL A 283 -8.96 -0.12 -3.31
CA VAL A 283 -9.38 1.12 -3.98
C VAL A 283 -9.40 2.27 -2.99
N TRP A 284 -8.62 3.32 -3.28
CA TRP A 284 -8.50 4.54 -2.46
C TRP A 284 -9.07 5.78 -3.13
N ASN A 285 -9.22 5.75 -4.44
CA ASN A 285 -9.58 6.92 -5.21
C ASN A 285 -11.03 7.36 -4.96
N GLU A 286 -11.20 8.56 -4.42
CA GLU A 286 -12.49 9.18 -4.08
C GLU A 286 -13.01 10.14 -5.15
N ASP A 287 -12.42 10.14 -6.36
CA ASP A 287 -12.87 10.96 -7.47
C ASP A 287 -13.96 10.26 -8.31
N PRO A 288 -15.22 10.71 -8.26
CA PRO A 288 -16.31 10.09 -9.01
C PRO A 288 -16.08 10.11 -10.52
N GLN A 289 -15.38 11.12 -11.05
CA GLN A 289 -15.18 11.27 -12.50
C GLN A 289 -14.35 10.12 -13.08
N LYS A 290 -13.38 9.64 -12.34
CA LYS A 290 -12.55 8.51 -12.77
C LYS A 290 -13.34 7.20 -12.84
N TRP A 291 -14.23 6.98 -11.88
CA TRP A 291 -15.14 5.84 -11.91
C TRP A 291 -16.12 5.91 -13.08
N LEU A 292 -16.67 7.09 -13.38
CA LEU A 292 -17.57 7.31 -14.51
C LEU A 292 -16.92 7.01 -15.86
N LEU A 293 -15.58 7.11 -15.98
CA LEU A 293 -14.87 6.73 -17.19
C LEU A 293 -14.72 5.21 -17.36
N LEU A 294 -14.58 4.46 -16.27
CA LEU A 294 -14.39 3.01 -16.30
C LEU A 294 -15.74 2.24 -16.37
N LYS A 295 -16.74 2.68 -15.62
CA LYS A 295 -18.04 2.00 -15.50
C LYS A 295 -18.71 1.66 -16.83
N PRO A 296 -18.79 2.57 -17.84
CA PRO A 296 -19.40 2.26 -19.13
C PRO A 296 -18.69 1.14 -19.91
N LEU A 297 -17.37 1.01 -19.74
CA LEU A 297 -16.61 -0.05 -20.39
C LEU A 297 -16.95 -1.41 -19.76
N LEU A 298 -17.08 -1.44 -18.44
CA LEU A 298 -17.43 -2.65 -17.70
C LEU A 298 -18.87 -3.10 -17.94
N SER A 299 -19.77 -2.19 -18.28
CA SER A 299 -21.17 -2.51 -18.58
C SER A 299 -21.39 -3.28 -19.90
N LYS A 300 -20.32 -3.56 -20.67
CA LYS A 300 -20.38 -4.35 -21.91
C LYS A 300 -20.38 -5.87 -21.69
N GLY A 301 -20.07 -6.33 -20.50
CA GLY A 301 -20.19 -7.74 -20.18
C GLY A 301 -21.64 -8.25 -20.19
N ALA A 302 -21.82 -9.57 -20.12
CA ALA A 302 -23.14 -10.17 -20.06
C ALA A 302 -23.88 -9.82 -18.75
N PHE A 303 -25.21 -9.82 -18.81
CA PHE A 303 -26.07 -9.64 -17.64
C PHE A 303 -25.70 -10.66 -16.54
N GLY A 304 -25.66 -10.23 -15.29
CA GLY A 304 -25.17 -11.04 -14.18
C GLY A 304 -23.68 -10.91 -13.88
N SER A 305 -22.94 -10.08 -14.65
CA SER A 305 -21.57 -9.70 -14.29
C SER A 305 -21.53 -8.92 -12.99
N LYS A 306 -20.50 -9.14 -12.18
CA LYS A 306 -20.35 -8.52 -10.86
C LYS A 306 -18.93 -7.99 -10.63
N ILE A 307 -18.84 -6.98 -9.78
CA ILE A 307 -17.57 -6.36 -9.36
C ILE A 307 -17.52 -6.42 -7.84
N LEU A 308 -16.44 -6.98 -7.30
CA LEU A 308 -16.11 -6.95 -5.89
C LEU A 308 -15.04 -5.88 -5.68
N VAL A 309 -15.31 -4.89 -4.84
CA VAL A 309 -14.39 -3.79 -4.54
C VAL A 309 -13.93 -3.89 -3.09
N THR A 310 -12.63 -3.94 -2.82
CA THR A 310 -12.15 -3.79 -1.45
C THR A 310 -11.67 -2.36 -1.21
N THR A 311 -12.02 -1.79 -0.07
CA THR A 311 -11.64 -0.42 0.29
C THR A 311 -11.62 -0.22 1.80
N ARG A 312 -10.96 0.84 2.24
CA ARG A 312 -11.03 1.38 3.61
C ARG A 312 -11.93 2.62 3.69
N SER A 313 -12.23 3.23 2.53
CA SER A 313 -12.97 4.49 2.45
C SER A 313 -14.47 4.26 2.28
N GLN A 314 -15.26 4.85 3.17
CA GLN A 314 -16.72 4.91 3.02
C GLN A 314 -17.12 5.75 1.79
N ARG A 315 -16.30 6.73 1.43
CA ARG A 315 -16.55 7.57 0.24
C ARG A 315 -16.46 6.77 -1.06
N VAL A 316 -15.50 5.84 -1.14
CA VAL A 316 -15.41 4.90 -2.29
C VAL A 316 -16.65 4.02 -2.37
N VAL A 317 -17.18 3.55 -1.22
CA VAL A 317 -18.44 2.79 -1.16
C VAL A 317 -19.60 3.58 -1.77
N GLU A 318 -19.74 4.85 -1.41
CA GLU A 318 -20.79 5.73 -1.92
C GLU A 318 -20.68 5.99 -3.43
N ILE A 319 -19.44 6.09 -3.94
CA ILE A 319 -19.16 6.39 -5.36
C ILE A 319 -19.38 5.15 -6.24
N MET A 320 -18.87 4.00 -5.82
CA MET A 320 -18.81 2.80 -6.65
C MET A 320 -19.92 1.79 -6.38
N GLY A 321 -20.40 1.69 -5.14
CA GLY A 321 -21.35 0.67 -4.70
C GLY A 321 -22.69 0.81 -5.38
N THR A 322 -23.28 -0.32 -5.77
CA THR A 322 -24.67 -0.40 -6.30
C THR A 322 -25.58 -1.17 -5.36
N VAL A 323 -25.00 -1.86 -4.36
CA VAL A 323 -25.71 -2.60 -3.31
C VAL A 323 -25.15 -2.27 -1.95
N THR A 324 -25.82 -2.71 -0.88
CA THR A 324 -25.37 -2.56 0.50
C THR A 324 -23.96 -3.11 0.67
N PRO A 325 -23.02 -2.34 1.22
CA PRO A 325 -21.64 -2.77 1.39
C PRO A 325 -21.52 -3.92 2.40
N TYR A 326 -20.58 -4.81 2.17
CA TYR A 326 -20.17 -5.81 3.12
C TYR A 326 -19.15 -5.20 4.11
N ASN A 327 -19.60 -4.98 5.36
CA ASN A 327 -18.74 -4.44 6.40
C ASN A 327 -17.95 -5.57 7.06
N LEU A 328 -16.65 -5.64 6.80
CA LEU A 328 -15.79 -6.64 7.40
C LEU A 328 -15.45 -6.26 8.84
N THR A 329 -15.79 -7.12 9.78
CA THR A 329 -15.56 -6.93 11.21
C THR A 329 -14.21 -7.53 11.65
N LEU A 330 -13.78 -7.18 12.87
CA LEU A 330 -12.61 -7.79 13.50
C LEU A 330 -12.77 -9.30 13.62
N LEU A 331 -11.66 -10.03 13.59
CA LEU A 331 -11.63 -11.44 13.93
C LEU A 331 -11.94 -11.66 15.40
N GLY A 332 -12.57 -12.79 15.72
CA GLY A 332 -12.74 -13.23 17.09
C GLY A 332 -11.40 -13.49 17.78
N GLN A 333 -11.35 -13.35 19.11
CA GLN A 333 -10.12 -13.52 19.88
C GLN A 333 -9.44 -14.88 19.63
N ARG A 334 -10.22 -15.95 19.50
CA ARG A 334 -9.68 -17.30 19.20
C ARG A 334 -9.01 -17.38 17.84
N ASP A 335 -9.62 -16.75 16.83
CA ASP A 335 -9.12 -16.75 15.47
C ASP A 335 -7.87 -15.87 15.36
N CYS A 336 -7.83 -14.73 16.08
CA CYS A 336 -6.64 -13.89 16.19
C CYS A 336 -5.47 -14.66 16.79
N LEU A 337 -5.69 -15.41 17.88
CA LEU A 337 -4.66 -16.25 18.50
C LEU A 337 -4.20 -17.36 17.55
N SER A 338 -5.13 -18.03 16.88
CA SER A 338 -4.81 -19.07 15.89
C SER A 338 -3.98 -18.53 14.75
N LEU A 339 -4.33 -17.35 14.23
CA LEU A 339 -3.56 -16.64 13.19
C LEU A 339 -2.17 -16.28 13.70
N PHE A 340 -2.09 -15.70 14.91
CA PHE A 340 -0.82 -15.36 15.54
C PHE A 340 0.09 -16.59 15.69
N TYR A 341 -0.42 -17.69 16.25
CA TYR A 341 0.37 -18.91 16.41
C TYR A 341 0.88 -19.45 15.07
N LYS A 342 0.03 -19.43 14.05
CA LYS A 342 0.40 -19.88 12.71
C LYS A 342 1.47 -19.01 12.06
N CYS A 343 1.42 -17.69 12.30
CA CYS A 343 2.40 -16.74 11.78
C CYS A 343 3.73 -16.74 12.55
N ALA A 344 3.65 -16.85 13.89
CA ALA A 344 4.81 -16.72 14.77
C ALA A 344 5.62 -18.02 14.88
N PHE A 345 4.94 -19.17 14.79
CA PHE A 345 5.58 -20.46 14.99
C PHE A 345 5.38 -21.35 13.75
N LYS A 346 6.47 -21.84 13.16
CA LYS A 346 6.40 -22.94 12.19
C LYS A 346 5.97 -24.20 12.92
N GLU A 347 5.30 -25.11 12.22
CA GLU A 347 4.54 -26.28 12.73
C GLU A 347 5.18 -27.14 13.85
N ARG A 348 6.44 -26.93 14.23
CA ARG A 348 7.14 -27.63 15.33
C ARG A 348 7.82 -26.71 16.34
N GLN A 349 7.64 -25.39 16.26
CA GLN A 349 8.37 -24.46 17.14
C GLN A 349 7.57 -24.05 18.38
N MET A 350 6.28 -24.32 18.47
CA MET A 350 5.48 -24.03 19.68
C MET A 350 6.01 -24.75 20.92
N GLU A 351 6.43 -26.00 20.76
CA GLU A 351 6.99 -26.81 21.85
C GLU A 351 8.34 -26.30 22.37
N LEU A 352 9.08 -25.54 21.53
CA LEU A 352 10.38 -24.96 21.90
C LEU A 352 10.26 -23.67 22.73
N TYR A 353 9.07 -23.03 22.73
CA TYR A 353 8.86 -21.74 23.39
C TYR A 353 7.59 -21.71 24.25
N PRO A 354 7.43 -22.61 25.26
CA PRO A 354 6.22 -22.71 26.07
C PRO A 354 5.89 -21.41 26.82
N ASN A 355 6.91 -20.68 27.28
CA ASN A 355 6.74 -19.40 27.98
C ASN A 355 6.14 -18.30 27.09
N LEU A 356 6.43 -18.28 25.78
CA LEU A 356 5.84 -17.31 24.86
C LEU A 356 4.37 -17.64 24.58
N VAL A 357 4.03 -18.92 24.50
CA VAL A 357 2.65 -19.39 24.34
C VAL A 357 1.81 -18.97 25.55
N GLU A 358 2.33 -19.12 26.77
CA GLU A 358 1.67 -18.72 28.02
C GLU A 358 1.50 -17.19 28.11
N ILE A 359 2.50 -16.40 27.74
CA ILE A 359 2.43 -14.92 27.73
C ILE A 359 1.35 -14.44 26.75
N VAL A 360 1.26 -15.05 25.60
CA VAL A 360 0.27 -14.68 24.57
C VAL A 360 -1.14 -15.11 24.97
N GLY A 361 -1.31 -16.30 25.53
CA GLY A 361 -2.60 -16.83 25.99
C GLY A 361 -3.14 -16.16 27.26
N GLY A 362 -2.25 -15.65 28.13
CA GLY A 362 -2.62 -15.09 29.44
C GLY A 362 -2.97 -13.60 29.48
N ARG A 363 -2.72 -12.85 28.42
CA ARG A 363 -3.00 -11.41 28.39
C ARG A 363 -4.32 -11.09 27.70
N ASN A 364 -5.33 -10.80 28.50
CA ASN A 364 -6.69 -10.42 28.05
C ASN A 364 -6.79 -9.03 27.39
N HIS A 365 -5.69 -8.31 27.14
CA HIS A 365 -5.69 -6.93 26.62
C HIS A 365 -4.59 -6.78 25.57
N TRP A 366 -4.79 -7.32 24.38
CA TRP A 366 -3.96 -7.00 23.24
C TRP A 366 -4.72 -6.08 22.27
N TRP A 367 -4.30 -4.85 22.21
CA TRP A 367 -4.60 -3.94 21.12
C TRP A 367 -3.62 -4.25 19.99
N TRP A 368 -4.05 -5.07 19.05
CA TRP A 368 -3.35 -5.24 17.79
C TRP A 368 -4.27 -4.72 16.67
N ILE A 369 -3.95 -3.57 16.17
CA ILE A 369 -4.45 -3.00 14.92
C ILE A 369 -3.34 -3.13 13.89
#